data_755a3aa052f1f7b4d49a34ca6306e19f
#
_entry.id   755a3aa052f1f7b4d49a34ca6306e19f
#
_cell.length_a   1.000
_cell.length_b   1.000
_cell.length_c   1.000
_cell.angle_alpha   90.00
_cell.angle_beta   90.00
_cell.angle_gamma   90.00
#
_symmetry.space_group_name_H-M   'P 1'
#
loop_
_entity.id
_entity.type
_entity.pdbx_description
1 polymer ?
#
loop_
_entity_poly.entity_id
_entity_poly.type
_entity_poly.pdbx_seq_one_letter_code
_entity_poly.pdbx_strand_id
1 'polypeptide(L)'
;MNRRETILAAVAGAAAAIAAPAVAHAAGNLDARFIADCDEFVALQQAELRAFKAIEDDDERNIALTKPRARQTALIESIWATDRIHTPEGARAAARVILAWSDRTFDGKFEPDNLEDAVALTLASYLTGGVDPIEGLT
;
A
#
# COMPACT_ATOMS: atom_id res chain seq x y z
N MET A 1 15.55 -5.08 8.53
CA MET A 1 14.77 -3.84 8.29
C MET A 1 13.32 -4.13 8.68
N ASN A 2 12.71 -3.29 9.49
CA ASN A 2 11.33 -3.51 9.88
C ASN A 2 10.35 -2.91 8.83
N ARG A 3 9.07 -3.26 8.90
CA ARG A 3 8.01 -2.80 7.99
C ARG A 3 7.96 -1.28 7.85
N ARG A 4 8.16 -0.56 8.96
CA ARG A 4 8.12 0.91 9.00
C ARG A 4 9.26 1.54 8.20
N GLU A 5 10.46 1.01 8.34
CA GLU A 5 11.64 1.51 7.61
C GLU A 5 11.47 1.36 6.09
N THR A 6 10.87 0.28 5.64
CA THR A 6 10.63 0.05 4.21
C THR A 6 9.59 1.00 3.64
N ILE A 7 8.50 1.24 4.40
CA ILE A 7 7.45 2.20 3.99
C ILE A 7 8.02 3.62 3.92
N LEU A 8 8.81 4.04 4.92
CA LEU A 8 9.46 5.35 4.93
C LEU A 8 10.49 5.51 3.81
N ALA A 9 11.29 4.48 3.53
CA ALA A 9 12.23 4.48 2.43
C ALA A 9 11.50 4.61 1.07
N ALA A 10 10.37 3.92 0.90
CA ALA A 10 9.54 4.03 -0.29
C ALA A 10 8.97 5.45 -0.47
N VAL A 11 8.47 6.06 0.61
CA VAL A 11 7.93 7.44 0.58
C VAL A 11 9.03 8.47 0.33
N ALA A 12 10.21 8.31 0.94
CA ALA A 12 11.35 9.21 0.70
C ALA A 12 11.85 9.13 -0.76
N GLY A 13 11.91 7.93 -1.33
CA GLY A 13 12.23 7.72 -2.74
C GLY A 13 11.18 8.34 -3.69
N ALA A 14 9.92 8.33 -3.27
CA ALA A 14 8.81 8.93 -3.99
C ALA A 14 8.92 10.45 -4.14
N ALA A 15 9.31 11.15 -3.08
CA ALA A 15 9.45 12.61 -3.11
C ALA A 15 10.53 13.06 -4.12
N ALA A 16 11.63 12.31 -4.23
CA ALA A 16 12.68 12.58 -5.21
C ALA A 16 12.20 12.35 -6.67
N ALA A 17 11.36 11.33 -6.92
CA ALA A 17 10.83 11.05 -8.23
C ALA A 17 9.84 12.13 -8.72
N ILE A 18 9.07 12.73 -7.82
CA ILE A 18 8.10 13.79 -8.15
C ILE A 18 8.80 15.09 -8.57
N ALA A 19 9.99 15.38 -8.04
CA ALA A 19 10.76 16.58 -8.35
C ALA A 19 11.41 16.56 -9.76
N ALA A 20 11.41 15.44 -10.46
CA ALA A 20 12.08 15.28 -11.76
C ALA A 20 11.19 14.61 -12.83
N PRO A 21 10.13 15.27 -13.31
CA PRO A 21 9.13 14.64 -14.19
C PRO A 21 9.72 14.15 -15.53
N ALA A 22 10.73 14.82 -16.08
CA ALA A 22 11.37 14.40 -17.33
C ALA A 22 12.16 13.07 -17.17
N VAL A 23 12.79 12.87 -16.02
CA VAL A 23 13.49 11.61 -15.68
C VAL A 23 12.50 10.49 -15.41
N ALA A 24 11.37 10.80 -14.78
CA ALA A 24 10.29 9.84 -14.53
C ALA A 24 9.71 9.26 -15.81
N HIS A 25 9.58 10.05 -16.88
CA HIS A 25 9.06 9.58 -18.17
C HIS A 25 10.01 8.58 -18.86
N ALA A 26 11.32 8.82 -18.80
CA ALA A 26 12.35 7.90 -19.34
C ALA A 26 12.48 6.61 -18.52
N ALA A 27 12.19 6.66 -17.21
CA ALA A 27 12.27 5.54 -16.26
C ALA A 27 10.93 4.78 -16.08
N GLY A 28 9.90 5.06 -16.88
CA GLY A 28 8.52 4.57 -16.67
C GLY A 28 8.37 3.07 -16.52
N ASN A 29 9.26 2.27 -17.14
CA ASN A 29 9.23 0.80 -17.06
C ASN A 29 10.00 0.24 -15.85
N LEU A 30 10.82 1.04 -15.16
CA LEU A 30 11.65 0.55 -14.03
C LEU A 30 10.81 0.13 -12.82
N ASP A 31 9.65 0.74 -12.62
CA ASP A 31 8.74 0.44 -11.52
C ASP A 31 7.59 -0.49 -11.90
N ALA A 32 7.51 -0.98 -13.15
CA ALA A 32 6.34 -1.72 -13.64
C ALA A 32 5.98 -2.92 -12.77
N ARG A 33 6.98 -3.72 -12.35
CA ARG A 33 6.77 -4.85 -11.45
C ARG A 33 6.33 -4.40 -10.07
N PHE A 34 6.99 -3.40 -9.51
CA PHE A 34 6.65 -2.84 -8.21
C PHE A 34 5.21 -2.30 -8.18
N ILE A 35 4.80 -1.58 -9.22
CA ILE A 35 3.43 -1.07 -9.38
C ILE A 35 2.43 -2.22 -9.41
N ALA A 36 2.71 -3.27 -10.21
CA ALA A 36 1.84 -4.44 -10.29
C ALA A 36 1.70 -5.16 -8.95
N ASP A 37 2.79 -5.34 -8.22
CA ASP A 37 2.79 -5.96 -6.88
C ASP A 37 1.99 -5.11 -5.86
N CYS A 38 2.13 -3.79 -5.91
CA CYS A 38 1.35 -2.87 -5.07
C CYS A 38 -0.15 -2.92 -5.40
N ASP A 39 -0.52 -2.92 -6.66
CA ASP A 39 -1.92 -2.94 -7.09
C ASP A 39 -2.59 -4.27 -6.72
N GLU A 40 -1.88 -5.39 -6.89
CA GLU A 40 -2.36 -6.71 -6.45
C GLU A 40 -2.52 -6.77 -4.93
N PHE A 41 -1.57 -6.21 -4.17
CA PHE A 41 -1.66 -6.14 -2.71
C PHE A 41 -2.92 -5.39 -2.26
N VAL A 42 -3.18 -4.22 -2.83
CA VAL A 42 -4.37 -3.41 -2.51
C VAL A 42 -5.65 -4.17 -2.86
N ALA A 43 -5.69 -4.86 -4.01
CA ALA A 43 -6.84 -5.67 -4.41
C ALA A 43 -7.11 -6.83 -3.44
N LEU A 44 -6.07 -7.50 -2.95
CA LEU A 44 -6.18 -8.57 -1.94
C LEU A 44 -6.67 -8.02 -0.60
N GLN A 45 -6.20 -6.85 -0.18
CA GLN A 45 -6.67 -6.19 1.03
C GLN A 45 -8.16 -5.84 0.94
N GLN A 46 -8.60 -5.30 -0.19
CA GLN A 46 -10.02 -5.04 -0.45
C GLN A 46 -10.86 -6.33 -0.42
N ALA A 47 -10.33 -7.42 -1.02
CA ALA A 47 -11.03 -8.71 -1.02
C ALA A 47 -11.16 -9.30 0.39
N GLU A 48 -10.11 -9.18 1.21
CA GLU A 48 -10.15 -9.61 2.61
C GLU A 48 -11.21 -8.85 3.41
N LEU A 49 -11.25 -7.52 3.29
CA LEU A 49 -12.24 -6.69 3.98
C LEU A 49 -13.68 -7.03 3.54
N ARG A 50 -13.90 -7.29 2.25
CA ARG A 50 -15.21 -7.76 1.75
C ARG A 50 -15.57 -9.12 2.31
N ALA A 51 -14.61 -10.05 2.42
CA ALA A 51 -14.87 -11.37 3.00
C ALA A 51 -15.26 -11.27 4.48
N PHE A 52 -14.66 -10.37 5.25
CA PHE A 52 -15.07 -10.11 6.64
C PHE A 52 -16.52 -9.61 6.77
N LYS A 53 -17.02 -8.88 5.77
CA LYS A 53 -18.41 -8.41 5.76
C LYS A 53 -19.40 -9.46 5.24
N ALA A 54 -18.95 -10.34 4.34
CA ALA A 54 -19.83 -11.28 3.62
C ALA A 54 -19.92 -12.67 4.28
N ILE A 55 -18.89 -13.10 5.00
CA ILE A 55 -18.79 -14.44 5.60
C ILE A 55 -18.79 -14.28 7.11
N GLU A 56 -19.90 -14.66 7.74
CA GLU A 56 -20.07 -14.56 9.21
C GLU A 56 -19.29 -15.64 9.95
N ASP A 57 -19.25 -16.86 9.40
CA ASP A 57 -18.53 -17.98 9.99
C ASP A 57 -17.02 -17.80 9.88
N ASP A 58 -16.34 -17.82 11.03
CA ASP A 58 -14.90 -17.57 11.11
C ASP A 58 -14.06 -18.66 10.46
N ASP A 59 -14.48 -19.92 10.56
CA ASP A 59 -13.77 -21.05 9.97
C ASP A 59 -13.89 -21.04 8.44
N GLU A 60 -15.08 -20.81 7.93
CA GLU A 60 -15.34 -20.66 6.50
C GLU A 60 -14.53 -19.49 5.92
N ARG A 61 -14.55 -18.35 6.60
CA ARG A 61 -13.79 -17.16 6.20
C ARG A 61 -12.28 -17.42 6.20
N ASN A 62 -11.73 -18.08 7.22
CA ASN A 62 -10.32 -18.42 7.29
C ASN A 62 -9.90 -19.38 6.18
N ILE A 63 -10.73 -20.36 5.84
CA ILE A 63 -10.50 -21.25 4.70
C ILE A 63 -10.47 -20.46 3.39
N ALA A 64 -11.45 -19.58 3.17
CA ALA A 64 -11.54 -18.75 1.97
C ALA A 64 -10.32 -17.81 1.82
N LEU A 65 -9.79 -17.29 2.92
CA LEU A 65 -8.68 -16.34 2.93
C LEU A 65 -7.29 -16.99 2.95
N THR A 66 -7.17 -18.30 3.08
CA THR A 66 -5.87 -18.98 3.18
C THR A 66 -4.94 -18.68 1.99
N LYS A 67 -5.43 -18.85 0.76
CA LYS A 67 -4.64 -18.56 -0.46
C LYS A 67 -4.39 -17.07 -0.67
N PRO A 68 -5.41 -16.18 -0.56
CA PRO A 68 -5.19 -14.73 -0.62
C PRO A 68 -4.13 -14.23 0.36
N ARG A 69 -4.15 -14.66 1.61
CA ARG A 69 -3.17 -14.27 2.63
C ARG A 69 -1.76 -14.76 2.33
N ALA A 70 -1.60 -15.99 1.84
CA ALA A 70 -0.31 -16.50 1.40
C ALA A 70 0.27 -15.66 0.24
N ARG A 71 -0.58 -15.28 -0.72
CA ARG A 71 -0.17 -14.40 -1.82
C ARG A 71 0.18 -13.00 -1.31
N GLN A 72 -0.60 -12.45 -0.40
CA GLN A 72 -0.33 -11.15 0.21
C GLN A 72 1.03 -11.14 0.94
N THR A 73 1.37 -12.20 1.67
CA THR A 73 2.69 -12.35 2.31
C THR A 73 3.82 -12.31 1.29
N ALA A 74 3.70 -13.03 0.17
CA ALA A 74 4.69 -13.02 -0.89
C ALA A 74 4.85 -11.64 -1.55
N LEU A 75 3.74 -10.89 -1.70
CA LEU A 75 3.77 -9.52 -2.22
C LEU A 75 4.45 -8.56 -1.24
N ILE A 76 4.22 -8.71 0.06
CA ILE A 76 4.92 -7.93 1.09
C ILE A 76 6.43 -8.12 0.97
N GLU A 77 6.90 -9.35 0.81
CA GLU A 77 8.32 -9.65 0.62
C GLU A 77 8.88 -9.00 -0.66
N SER A 78 8.14 -9.07 -1.76
CA SER A 78 8.53 -8.43 -3.04
C SER A 78 8.59 -6.91 -2.94
N ILE A 79 7.58 -6.29 -2.31
CA ILE A 79 7.53 -4.84 -2.09
C ILE A 79 8.68 -4.39 -1.19
N TRP A 80 8.97 -5.14 -0.11
CA TRP A 80 10.08 -4.85 0.79
C TRP A 80 11.45 -5.00 0.15
N ALA A 81 11.60 -5.89 -0.82
CA ALA A 81 12.84 -6.07 -1.57
C ALA A 81 13.12 -4.93 -2.56
N THR A 82 12.18 -4.01 -2.76
CA THR A 82 12.36 -2.86 -3.64
C THR A 82 13.18 -1.78 -2.95
N ASP A 83 14.39 -1.56 -3.43
CA ASP A 83 15.33 -0.61 -2.83
C ASP A 83 15.03 0.85 -3.22
N ARG A 84 14.38 1.06 -4.36
CA ARG A 84 14.19 2.40 -4.93
C ARG A 84 12.95 2.48 -5.81
N ILE A 85 12.24 3.59 -5.68
CA ILE A 85 11.17 4.01 -6.58
C ILE A 85 11.72 5.04 -7.54
N HIS A 86 11.41 4.92 -8.83
CA HIS A 86 11.96 5.73 -9.91
C HIS A 86 10.96 6.68 -10.56
N THR A 87 9.66 6.44 -10.39
CA THR A 87 8.60 7.15 -11.11
C THR A 87 7.53 7.69 -10.17
N PRO A 88 6.83 8.77 -10.56
CA PRO A 88 5.64 9.24 -9.83
C PRO A 88 4.54 8.18 -9.72
N GLU A 89 4.40 7.32 -10.71
CA GLU A 89 3.43 6.21 -10.74
C GLU A 89 3.79 5.17 -9.69
N GLY A 90 5.08 4.81 -9.56
CA GLY A 90 5.57 3.95 -8.49
C GLY A 90 5.33 4.55 -7.11
N ALA A 91 5.53 5.86 -6.98
CA ALA A 91 5.24 6.60 -5.75
C ALA A 91 3.76 6.54 -5.35
N ARG A 92 2.85 6.71 -6.31
CA ARG A 92 1.41 6.59 -6.07
C ARG A 92 1.00 5.17 -5.73
N ALA A 93 1.64 4.16 -6.33
CA ALA A 93 1.39 2.76 -6.01
C ALA A 93 1.79 2.45 -4.54
N ALA A 94 2.98 2.89 -4.11
CA ALA A 94 3.41 2.80 -2.72
C ALA A 94 2.45 3.50 -1.75
N ALA A 95 1.98 4.69 -2.12
CA ALA A 95 1.03 5.46 -1.32
C ALA A 95 -0.29 4.71 -1.11
N ARG A 96 -0.82 4.05 -2.15
CA ARG A 96 -2.03 3.22 -2.02
C ARG A 96 -1.84 2.04 -1.05
N VAL A 97 -0.66 1.41 -1.06
CA VAL A 97 -0.32 0.34 -0.09
C VAL A 97 -0.30 0.89 1.33
N ILE A 98 0.33 2.05 1.56
CA ILE A 98 0.37 2.71 2.87
C ILE A 98 -1.05 2.93 3.39
N LEU A 99 -1.92 3.53 2.59
CA LEU A 99 -3.30 3.80 2.98
C LEU A 99 -4.12 2.53 3.22
N ALA A 100 -3.95 1.50 2.37
CA ALA A 100 -4.66 0.24 2.51
C ALA A 100 -4.23 -0.58 3.73
N TRP A 101 -2.99 -0.43 4.18
CA TRP A 101 -2.40 -1.22 5.27
C TRP A 101 -2.42 -0.52 6.63
N SER A 102 -2.68 0.77 6.68
CA SER A 102 -2.64 1.55 7.92
C SER A 102 -3.80 1.23 8.83
N ASP A 103 -3.51 1.25 10.14
CA ASP A 103 -4.51 1.05 11.17
C ASP A 103 -5.55 2.18 11.16
N ARG A 104 -6.78 1.82 11.52
CA ARG A 104 -7.92 2.72 11.54
C ARG A 104 -8.73 2.55 12.81
N THR A 105 -9.32 3.63 13.25
CA THR A 105 -10.35 3.64 14.28
C THR A 105 -11.63 2.98 13.77
N PHE A 106 -12.54 2.66 14.68
CA PHE A 106 -13.84 2.06 14.36
C PHE A 106 -14.67 2.90 13.38
N ASP A 107 -14.51 4.22 13.38
CA ASP A 107 -15.15 5.16 12.44
C ASP A 107 -14.36 5.36 11.14
N GLY A 108 -13.35 4.53 10.89
CA GLY A 108 -12.59 4.49 9.63
C GLY A 108 -11.50 5.55 9.50
N LYS A 109 -11.23 6.35 10.54
CA LYS A 109 -10.16 7.34 10.52
C LYS A 109 -8.79 6.67 10.72
N PHE A 110 -7.77 7.20 10.07
CA PHE A 110 -6.39 6.75 10.29
C PHE A 110 -5.94 6.97 11.74
N GLU A 111 -5.30 5.95 12.31
CA GLU A 111 -4.76 5.95 13.66
C GLU A 111 -3.24 5.76 13.61
N PRO A 112 -2.46 6.85 13.39
CA PRO A 112 -1.02 6.73 13.35
C PRO A 112 -0.44 6.45 14.74
N ASP A 113 0.44 5.46 14.85
CA ASP A 113 1.09 5.08 16.10
C ASP A 113 2.15 6.08 16.57
N ASN A 114 2.72 6.81 15.62
CA ASN A 114 3.83 7.74 15.85
C ASN A 114 3.91 8.82 14.77
N LEU A 115 4.85 9.75 14.93
CA LEU A 115 5.05 10.85 13.99
C LEU A 115 5.40 10.38 12.58
N GLU A 116 6.17 9.31 12.45
CA GLU A 116 6.59 8.78 11.16
C GLU A 116 5.41 8.23 10.37
N ASP A 117 4.51 7.50 11.04
CA ASP A 117 3.27 7.02 10.44
C ASP A 117 2.35 8.18 10.04
N ALA A 118 2.25 9.21 10.87
CA ALA A 118 1.45 10.40 10.56
C ALA A 118 1.98 11.13 9.32
N VAL A 119 3.29 11.28 9.19
CA VAL A 119 3.94 11.89 8.01
C VAL A 119 3.74 11.02 6.77
N ALA A 120 3.94 9.70 6.89
CA ALA A 120 3.74 8.76 5.78
C ALA A 120 2.29 8.79 5.27
N LEU A 121 1.31 8.82 6.16
CA LEU A 121 -0.12 8.92 5.81
C LEU A 121 -0.46 10.25 5.14
N THR A 122 0.11 11.36 5.62
CA THR A 122 -0.10 12.69 5.02
C THR A 122 0.45 12.73 3.59
N LEU A 123 1.67 12.23 3.38
CA LEU A 123 2.26 12.14 2.05
C LEU A 123 1.50 11.19 1.13
N ALA A 124 1.08 10.03 1.64
CA ALA A 124 0.30 9.07 0.88
C ALA A 124 -1.05 9.66 0.44
N SER A 125 -1.75 10.35 1.33
CA SER A 125 -2.99 11.09 1.00
C SER A 125 -2.75 12.12 -0.10
N TYR A 126 -1.68 12.89 -0.01
CA TYR A 126 -1.33 13.86 -1.06
C TYR A 126 -1.08 13.18 -2.41
N LEU A 127 -0.28 12.12 -2.44
CA LEU A 127 0.09 11.40 -3.66
C LEU A 127 -1.10 10.71 -4.35
N THR A 128 -2.10 10.29 -3.59
CA THR A 128 -3.33 9.66 -4.10
C THR A 128 -4.45 10.67 -4.39
N GLY A 129 -4.20 11.96 -4.18
CA GLY A 129 -5.23 12.99 -4.33
C GLY A 129 -6.37 12.88 -3.30
N GLY A 130 -6.08 12.31 -2.12
CA GLY A 130 -7.06 12.08 -1.05
C GLY A 130 -7.95 10.86 -1.26
N VAL A 131 -7.68 10.05 -2.29
CA VAL A 131 -8.46 8.82 -2.54
C VAL A 131 -7.98 7.70 -1.63
N ASP A 132 -8.87 7.22 -0.78
CA ASP A 132 -8.63 6.08 0.09
C ASP A 132 -9.00 4.78 -0.64
N PRO A 133 -8.05 3.83 -0.86
CA PRO A 133 -8.30 2.62 -1.63
C PRO A 133 -9.26 1.63 -0.95
N ILE A 134 -9.51 1.79 0.36
CA ILE A 134 -10.40 0.91 1.13
C ILE A 134 -11.58 1.65 1.76
N GLU A 135 -11.88 2.87 1.26
CA GLU A 135 -13.05 3.64 1.72
C GLU A 135 -14.34 2.83 1.62
N GLY A 136 -15.13 2.84 2.68
CA GLY A 136 -16.40 2.09 2.76
C GLY A 136 -16.27 0.58 2.96
N LEU A 137 -15.06 0.03 3.04
CA LEU A 137 -14.81 -1.39 3.32
C LEU A 137 -14.49 -1.69 4.80
N THR A 138 -14.14 -0.67 5.56
CA THR A 138 -13.84 -0.76 7.00
C THR A 138 -15.07 -0.52 7.86
#